data_6291e6b23172135855cb568d124b4371
#
_entry.id   6291e6b23172135855cb568d124b4371
#
_cell.length_a   1.000
_cell.length_b   1.000
_cell.length_c   1.000
_cell.angle_alpha   90.00
_cell.angle_beta   90.00
_cell.angle_gamma   90.00
#
_symmetry.space_group_name_H-M   'P 1'
#
loop_
_entity.id
_entity.type
_entity.pdbx_description
1 polymer ?
#
loop_
_entity_poly.entity_id
_entity_poly.type
_entity_poly.pdbx_seq_one_letter_code
_entity_poly.pdbx_strand_id
1 'polypeptide(L)'
;MRLRKAVFPVAGLGTRLLPASKAVPKEMLPIIDRPLIQFAVDEAVAAGCDTLVFVTNRTKHAISDHFDRALELEAKLESTGKLELLRIVREVLPAHVKALYVTQPDALGLGHAVLCARPAIGNEPFAVLLPDDLTWNPAHPVLAQMAEVASARDASVIAVEEVPREHTDRYGIVSIEPGEGAARRIRAVVEKPRPDMAPSTLAIVGRYILSPRIFDLLEATTPGAGGEIQ
;
A
#
# COMPACT_ATOMS: atom_id res chain seq x y z
N MET A 1 5.93 16.22 10.06
CA MET A 1 6.35 15.32 8.93
C MET A 1 5.44 15.59 7.73
N ARG A 2 5.95 15.91 6.53
CA ARG A 2 5.12 16.14 5.32
C ARG A 2 5.14 14.89 4.46
N LEU A 3 3.97 14.27 4.25
CA LEU A 3 3.83 13.09 3.41
C LEU A 3 3.64 13.50 1.94
N ARG A 4 4.50 13.01 1.04
CA ARG A 4 4.41 13.28 -0.41
C ARG A 4 4.56 12.02 -1.25
N LYS A 5 5.14 10.96 -0.71
CA LYS A 5 5.47 9.74 -1.44
C LYS A 5 4.70 8.55 -0.88
N ALA A 6 4.21 7.70 -1.76
CA ALA A 6 3.55 6.45 -1.41
C ALA A 6 4.15 5.27 -2.18
N VAL A 7 4.39 4.16 -1.49
CA VAL A 7 4.89 2.90 -2.05
C VAL A 7 3.77 1.88 -2.08
N PHE A 8 3.60 1.23 -3.22
CA PHE A 8 2.64 0.15 -3.45
C PHE A 8 3.39 -1.14 -3.75
N PRO A 9 3.56 -2.03 -2.76
CA PRO A 9 4.14 -3.35 -2.96
C PRO A 9 3.18 -4.25 -3.72
N VAL A 10 3.38 -4.40 -5.02
CA VAL A 10 2.47 -5.13 -5.93
C VAL A 10 3.15 -6.28 -6.67
N ALA A 11 4.36 -6.69 -6.26
CA ALA A 11 5.11 -7.76 -6.91
C ALA A 11 4.63 -9.18 -6.57
N GLY A 12 3.79 -9.36 -5.55
CA GLY A 12 3.32 -10.66 -5.09
C GLY A 12 2.50 -11.43 -6.12
N LEU A 13 2.60 -12.77 -6.15
CA LEU A 13 2.00 -13.64 -7.16
C LEU A 13 0.48 -13.81 -7.03
N GLY A 14 -0.14 -13.43 -5.90
CA GLY A 14 -1.59 -13.49 -5.73
C GLY A 14 -2.18 -14.90 -5.66
N THR A 15 -1.43 -15.89 -5.20
CA THR A 15 -1.82 -17.32 -5.22
C THR A 15 -3.11 -17.62 -4.45
N ARG A 16 -3.46 -16.82 -3.45
CA ARG A 16 -4.71 -16.97 -2.66
C ARG A 16 -5.97 -16.69 -3.48
N LEU A 17 -5.86 -15.96 -4.59
CA LEU A 17 -6.98 -15.57 -5.44
C LEU A 17 -7.02 -16.35 -6.78
N LEU A 18 -6.33 -17.49 -6.85
CA LEU A 18 -6.46 -18.38 -8.00
C LEU A 18 -7.88 -18.97 -8.07
N PRO A 19 -8.44 -19.16 -9.30
CA PRO A 19 -7.81 -18.93 -10.60
C PRO A 19 -7.88 -17.48 -11.12
N ALA A 20 -8.57 -16.54 -10.45
CA ALA A 20 -8.76 -15.18 -10.95
C ALA A 20 -7.44 -14.43 -11.19
N SER A 21 -6.47 -14.62 -10.30
CA SER A 21 -5.15 -13.98 -10.41
C SER A 21 -4.18 -14.68 -11.36
N LYS A 22 -4.63 -15.71 -12.11
CA LYS A 22 -3.76 -16.42 -13.07
C LYS A 22 -3.33 -15.54 -14.25
N ALA A 23 -4.27 -14.77 -14.79
CA ALA A 23 -4.04 -13.95 -15.98
C ALA A 23 -4.01 -12.44 -15.68
N VAL A 24 -4.53 -12.03 -14.54
CA VAL A 24 -4.65 -10.62 -14.15
C VAL A 24 -4.03 -10.44 -12.76
N PRO A 25 -3.18 -9.44 -12.53
CA PRO A 25 -2.71 -9.13 -11.19
C PRO A 25 -3.88 -8.98 -10.20
N LYS A 26 -3.75 -9.53 -9.00
CA LYS A 26 -4.82 -9.45 -7.99
C LYS A 26 -5.24 -7.99 -7.70
N GLU A 27 -4.31 -7.08 -7.80
CA GLU A 27 -4.49 -5.64 -7.59
C GLU A 27 -5.33 -5.01 -8.70
N MET A 28 -5.46 -5.67 -9.86
CA MET A 28 -6.27 -5.25 -11.01
C MET A 28 -7.65 -5.91 -11.05
N LEU A 29 -7.98 -6.75 -10.08
CA LEU A 29 -9.33 -7.31 -9.99
C LEU A 29 -10.33 -6.16 -9.71
N PRO A 30 -11.44 -6.09 -10.47
CA PRO A 30 -12.37 -4.98 -10.35
C PRO A 30 -13.23 -5.09 -9.09
N ILE A 31 -13.46 -3.95 -8.47
CA ILE A 31 -14.55 -3.74 -7.51
C ILE A 31 -15.54 -2.82 -8.20
N ILE A 32 -16.64 -3.38 -8.66
CA ILE A 32 -17.69 -2.72 -9.47
C ILE A 32 -17.08 -2.23 -10.81
N ASP A 33 -16.58 -1.00 -10.89
CA ASP A 33 -16.15 -0.32 -12.10
C ASP A 33 -14.66 0.09 -12.10
N ARG A 34 -13.95 -0.14 -11.00
CA ARG A 34 -12.54 0.26 -10.84
C ARG A 34 -11.69 -0.89 -10.30
N PRO A 35 -10.41 -1.01 -10.71
CA PRO A 35 -9.52 -2.01 -10.13
C PRO A 35 -9.20 -1.68 -8.67
N LEU A 36 -8.98 -2.73 -7.89
CA LEU A 36 -8.71 -2.63 -6.44
C LEU A 36 -7.58 -1.64 -6.11
N ILE A 37 -6.52 -1.62 -6.91
CA ILE A 37 -5.38 -0.71 -6.72
C ILE A 37 -5.78 0.77 -6.83
N GLN A 38 -6.82 1.12 -7.62
CA GLN A 38 -7.27 2.49 -7.78
C GLN A 38 -7.75 3.10 -6.45
N PHE A 39 -8.41 2.31 -5.61
CA PHE A 39 -8.87 2.78 -4.29
C PHE A 39 -7.68 3.16 -3.38
N ALA A 40 -6.60 2.38 -3.40
CA ALA A 40 -5.41 2.70 -2.63
C ALA A 40 -4.65 3.92 -3.20
N VAL A 41 -4.66 4.09 -4.53
CA VAL A 41 -4.09 5.27 -5.19
C VAL A 41 -4.89 6.52 -4.85
N ASP A 42 -6.22 6.46 -4.97
CA ASP A 42 -7.11 7.58 -4.62
C ASP A 42 -6.92 8.00 -3.16
N GLU A 43 -6.77 7.04 -2.26
CA GLU A 43 -6.48 7.28 -0.84
C GLU A 43 -5.14 8.00 -0.64
N ALA A 44 -4.08 7.57 -1.32
CA ALA A 44 -2.77 8.20 -1.23
C ALA A 44 -2.76 9.62 -1.78
N VAL A 45 -3.44 9.84 -2.91
CA VAL A 45 -3.59 11.18 -3.51
C VAL A 45 -4.39 12.10 -2.58
N ALA A 46 -5.48 11.62 -2.00
CA ALA A 46 -6.29 12.38 -1.05
C ALA A 46 -5.51 12.73 0.24
N ALA A 47 -4.54 11.90 0.64
CA ALA A 47 -3.63 12.19 1.75
C ALA A 47 -2.48 13.17 1.39
N GLY A 48 -2.43 13.65 0.13
CA GLY A 48 -1.45 14.63 -0.33
C GLY A 48 -0.20 14.05 -1.00
N CYS A 49 -0.19 12.76 -1.34
CA CYS A 49 0.91 12.15 -2.09
C CYS A 49 0.88 12.60 -3.55
N ASP A 50 2.02 13.06 -4.04
CA ASP A 50 2.20 13.47 -5.44
C ASP A 50 3.18 12.56 -6.22
N THR A 51 3.77 11.58 -5.54
CA THR A 51 4.72 10.64 -6.11
C THR A 51 4.38 9.22 -5.63
N LEU A 52 3.97 8.37 -6.55
CA LEU A 52 3.54 6.99 -6.31
C LEU A 52 4.61 6.04 -6.85
N VAL A 53 5.09 5.13 -6.01
CA VAL A 53 6.14 4.16 -6.35
C VAL A 53 5.54 2.75 -6.32
N PHE A 54 5.32 2.18 -7.49
CA PHE A 54 4.83 0.82 -7.64
C PHE A 54 6.01 -0.15 -7.66
N VAL A 55 6.13 -0.96 -6.61
CA VAL A 55 7.14 -2.02 -6.57
C VAL A 55 6.52 -3.28 -7.15
N THR A 56 6.84 -3.56 -8.39
CA THR A 56 6.20 -4.56 -9.25
C THR A 56 7.20 -5.63 -9.73
N ASN A 57 6.76 -6.53 -10.56
CA ASN A 57 7.61 -7.49 -11.26
C ASN A 57 7.31 -7.49 -12.77
N ARG A 58 8.15 -8.18 -13.53
CA ARG A 58 8.10 -8.21 -15.00
C ARG A 58 6.79 -8.75 -15.61
N THR A 59 5.91 -9.38 -14.82
CA THR A 59 4.67 -9.99 -15.33
C THR A 59 3.43 -9.15 -15.10
N LYS A 60 3.55 -8.03 -14.40
CA LYS A 60 2.42 -7.20 -13.97
C LYS A 60 2.26 -5.90 -14.76
N HIS A 61 2.43 -5.97 -16.08
CA HIS A 61 2.29 -4.79 -16.98
C HIS A 61 0.92 -4.11 -16.87
N ALA A 62 -0.16 -4.86 -16.61
CA ALA A 62 -1.49 -4.30 -16.47
C ALA A 62 -1.60 -3.16 -15.42
N ILE A 63 -0.69 -3.13 -14.43
CA ILE A 63 -0.65 -2.05 -13.43
C ILE A 63 -0.09 -0.77 -14.06
N SER A 64 1.02 -0.86 -14.81
CA SER A 64 1.55 0.30 -15.52
C SER A 64 0.60 0.76 -16.62
N ASP A 65 0.02 -0.16 -17.37
CA ASP A 65 -0.91 0.14 -18.45
C ASP A 65 -2.16 0.89 -17.94
N HIS A 66 -2.61 0.58 -16.71
CA HIS A 66 -3.76 1.26 -16.10
C HIS A 66 -3.48 2.73 -15.76
N PHE A 67 -2.27 3.04 -15.27
CA PHE A 67 -1.92 4.41 -14.83
C PHE A 67 -1.21 5.22 -15.92
N ASP A 68 -0.82 4.60 -17.02
CA ASP A 68 -0.24 5.32 -18.17
C ASP A 68 -1.32 5.81 -19.13
N ARG A 69 -0.92 6.62 -20.09
CA ARG A 69 -1.84 7.18 -21.07
C ARG A 69 -2.21 6.17 -22.15
N ALA A 70 -3.51 6.01 -22.38
CA ALA A 70 -4.06 5.16 -23.44
C ALA A 70 -4.34 5.98 -24.70
N LEU A 71 -3.29 6.46 -25.40
CA LEU A 71 -3.39 7.44 -26.48
C LEU A 71 -4.37 7.05 -27.60
N GLU A 72 -4.37 5.78 -28.01
CA GLU A 72 -5.28 5.30 -29.06
C GLU A 72 -6.75 5.31 -28.58
N LEU A 73 -7.01 4.89 -27.34
CA LEU A 73 -8.33 4.94 -26.74
C LEU A 73 -8.81 6.39 -26.57
N GLU A 74 -7.94 7.26 -26.06
CA GLU A 74 -8.25 8.68 -25.90
C GLU A 74 -8.61 9.33 -27.24
N ALA A 75 -7.81 9.13 -28.28
CA ALA A 75 -8.08 9.67 -29.62
C ALA A 75 -9.41 9.14 -30.20
N LYS A 76 -9.72 7.86 -29.96
CA LYS A 76 -11.00 7.27 -30.39
C LYS A 76 -12.19 7.88 -29.65
N LEU A 77 -12.09 8.06 -28.34
CA LEU A 77 -13.15 8.66 -27.53
C LEU A 77 -13.37 10.14 -27.94
N GLU A 78 -12.30 10.88 -28.16
CA GLU A 78 -12.35 12.28 -28.59
C GLU A 78 -13.01 12.41 -29.99
N SER A 79 -12.58 11.61 -30.98
CA SER A 79 -13.13 11.64 -32.34
C SER A 79 -14.60 11.22 -32.42
N THR A 80 -15.09 10.44 -31.43
CA THR A 80 -16.50 9.99 -31.34
C THR A 80 -17.35 10.84 -30.40
N GLY A 81 -16.82 11.93 -29.85
CA GLY A 81 -17.52 12.85 -28.95
C GLY A 81 -17.87 12.26 -27.58
N LYS A 82 -17.23 11.16 -27.15
CA LYS A 82 -17.48 10.50 -25.86
C LYS A 82 -16.67 11.17 -24.75
N LEU A 83 -16.92 12.45 -24.51
CA LEU A 83 -16.11 13.30 -23.63
C LEU A 83 -16.10 12.86 -22.17
N GLU A 84 -17.23 12.34 -21.65
CA GLU A 84 -17.28 11.82 -20.28
C GLU A 84 -16.37 10.59 -20.09
N LEU A 85 -16.38 9.66 -21.04
CA LEU A 85 -15.50 8.49 -20.98
C LEU A 85 -14.03 8.91 -21.15
N LEU A 86 -13.77 9.91 -22.00
CA LEU A 86 -12.44 10.47 -22.18
C LEU A 86 -11.92 11.08 -20.88
N ARG A 87 -12.77 11.81 -20.15
CA ARG A 87 -12.45 12.35 -18.84
C ARG A 87 -12.10 11.26 -17.83
N ILE A 88 -12.92 10.22 -17.74
CA ILE A 88 -12.68 9.07 -16.84
C ILE A 88 -11.30 8.45 -17.13
N VAL A 89 -10.96 8.22 -18.40
CA VAL A 89 -9.67 7.63 -18.78
C VAL A 89 -8.49 8.54 -18.44
N ARG A 90 -8.62 9.86 -18.67
CA ARG A 90 -7.56 10.83 -18.39
C ARG A 90 -7.37 11.12 -16.91
N GLU A 91 -8.40 10.94 -16.10
CA GLU A 91 -8.40 11.23 -14.66
C GLU A 91 -8.07 10.03 -13.79
N VAL A 92 -7.73 8.86 -14.37
CA VAL A 92 -7.26 7.68 -13.61
C VAL A 92 -6.10 8.06 -12.69
N LEU A 93 -5.21 8.94 -13.15
CA LEU A 93 -4.16 9.54 -12.35
C LEU A 93 -4.16 11.06 -12.56
N PRO A 94 -4.29 11.89 -11.50
CA PRO A 94 -4.26 13.33 -11.62
C PRO A 94 -2.95 13.83 -12.25
N ALA A 95 -3.01 14.84 -13.12
CA ALA A 95 -1.86 15.31 -13.92
C ALA A 95 -0.65 15.78 -13.09
N HIS A 96 -0.85 16.16 -11.83
CA HIS A 96 0.22 16.58 -10.91
C HIS A 96 0.89 15.40 -10.20
N VAL A 97 0.33 14.19 -10.29
CA VAL A 97 0.83 12.97 -9.63
C VAL A 97 1.77 12.22 -10.58
N LYS A 98 2.88 11.75 -10.05
CA LYS A 98 3.89 10.98 -10.81
C LYS A 98 3.85 9.51 -10.38
N ALA A 99 3.78 8.62 -11.36
CA ALA A 99 3.94 7.18 -11.16
C ALA A 99 5.40 6.76 -11.49
N LEU A 100 6.01 6.03 -10.59
CA LEU A 100 7.33 5.41 -10.76
C LEU A 100 7.19 3.91 -10.60
N TYR A 101 7.84 3.14 -11.45
CA TYR A 101 7.81 1.68 -11.43
C TYR A 101 9.19 1.15 -11.08
N VAL A 102 9.27 0.38 -10.01
CA VAL A 102 10.50 -0.25 -9.52
C VAL A 102 10.32 -1.76 -9.56
N THR A 103 11.30 -2.47 -10.07
CA THR A 103 11.23 -3.93 -10.12
C THR A 103 11.74 -4.53 -8.82
N GLN A 104 10.93 -5.42 -8.21
CA GLN A 104 11.39 -6.36 -7.21
C GLN A 104 11.89 -7.61 -7.95
N PRO A 105 13.20 -7.87 -8.02
CA PRO A 105 13.72 -8.98 -8.82
C PRO A 105 13.37 -10.35 -8.23
N ASP A 106 13.39 -10.46 -6.91
CA ASP A 106 13.14 -11.69 -6.16
C ASP A 106 12.00 -11.50 -5.16
N ALA A 107 11.14 -12.49 -5.01
CA ALA A 107 9.99 -12.46 -4.10
C ALA A 107 10.41 -12.74 -2.65
N LEU A 108 11.19 -11.83 -2.05
CA LEU A 108 11.76 -11.94 -0.70
C LEU A 108 10.91 -11.24 0.39
N GLY A 109 9.62 -11.09 0.16
CA GLY A 109 8.67 -10.56 1.14
C GLY A 109 8.42 -9.07 1.04
N LEU A 110 7.57 -8.55 1.97
CA LEU A 110 7.10 -7.17 1.99
C LEU A 110 8.24 -6.19 2.31
N GLY A 111 9.07 -6.50 3.29
CA GLY A 111 10.19 -5.65 3.67
C GLY A 111 11.18 -5.46 2.52
N HIS A 112 11.48 -6.53 1.77
CA HIS A 112 12.31 -6.44 0.57
C HIS A 112 11.66 -5.58 -0.52
N ALA A 113 10.33 -5.68 -0.73
CA ALA A 113 9.64 -4.81 -1.67
C ALA A 113 9.76 -3.34 -1.28
N VAL A 114 9.58 -3.02 0.01
CA VAL A 114 9.79 -1.66 0.53
C VAL A 114 11.23 -1.20 0.33
N LEU A 115 12.22 -2.06 0.58
CA LEU A 115 13.63 -1.77 0.39
C LEU A 115 13.98 -1.45 -1.09
N CYS A 116 13.37 -2.14 -2.05
CA CYS A 116 13.51 -1.86 -3.48
C CYS A 116 13.07 -0.42 -3.85
N ALA A 117 12.17 0.18 -3.07
CA ALA A 117 11.72 1.55 -3.31
C ALA A 117 12.71 2.62 -2.82
N ARG A 118 13.75 2.28 -2.04
CA ARG A 118 14.72 3.23 -1.44
C ARG A 118 15.27 4.26 -2.43
N PRO A 119 15.72 3.91 -3.66
CA PRO A 119 16.24 4.89 -4.61
C PRO A 119 15.23 5.96 -5.04
N ALA A 120 13.93 5.61 -5.12
CA ALA A 120 12.85 6.51 -5.49
C ALA A 120 12.38 7.37 -4.30
N ILE A 121 12.45 6.82 -3.08
CA ILE A 121 12.03 7.50 -1.85
C ILE A 121 13.12 8.47 -1.36
N GLY A 122 14.38 8.06 -1.41
CA GLY A 122 15.46 8.84 -0.83
C GLY A 122 15.34 8.95 0.69
N ASN A 123 15.54 10.15 1.22
CA ASN A 123 15.55 10.41 2.67
C ASN A 123 14.29 11.17 3.13
N GLU A 124 13.12 10.83 2.57
CA GLU A 124 11.86 11.46 2.93
C GLU A 124 10.92 10.46 3.63
N PRO A 125 10.03 10.91 4.53
CA PRO A 125 8.96 10.07 5.03
C PRO A 125 8.01 9.69 3.90
N PHE A 126 7.48 8.47 3.97
CA PHE A 126 6.64 7.92 2.92
C PHE A 126 5.56 7.00 3.48
N ALA A 127 4.49 6.82 2.72
CA ALA A 127 3.47 5.83 3.01
C ALA A 127 3.79 4.49 2.34
N VAL A 128 3.30 3.40 2.92
CA VAL A 128 3.19 2.09 2.27
C VAL A 128 1.73 1.68 2.31
N LEU A 129 1.16 1.35 1.15
CA LEU A 129 -0.22 0.89 1.04
C LEU A 129 -0.22 -0.50 0.37
N LEU A 130 -0.83 -1.47 1.04
CA LEU A 130 -1.10 -2.78 0.45
C LEU A 130 -2.46 -2.68 -0.27
N PRO A 131 -2.51 -2.77 -1.61
CA PRO A 131 -3.75 -2.54 -2.34
C PRO A 131 -4.82 -3.62 -2.13
N ASP A 132 -4.45 -4.80 -1.66
CA ASP A 132 -5.37 -5.88 -1.35
C ASP A 132 -6.06 -5.75 0.03
N ASP A 133 -5.64 -4.81 0.84
CA ASP A 133 -6.35 -4.39 2.06
C ASP A 133 -7.18 -3.13 1.73
N LEU A 134 -8.47 -3.33 1.46
CA LEU A 134 -9.37 -2.21 1.16
C LEU A 134 -9.82 -1.52 2.44
N THR A 135 -9.41 -0.27 2.60
CA THR A 135 -9.98 0.64 3.62
C THR A 135 -10.97 1.59 2.96
N TRP A 136 -12.09 1.87 3.63
CA TRP A 136 -13.14 2.71 3.06
C TRP A 136 -13.63 3.76 4.05
N ASN A 137 -13.22 4.99 3.84
CA ASN A 137 -13.79 6.18 4.48
C ASN A 137 -13.61 7.37 3.51
N PRO A 138 -14.58 7.62 2.62
CA PRO A 138 -14.43 8.64 1.58
C PRO A 138 -14.42 10.07 2.13
N ALA A 139 -15.02 10.31 3.31
CA ALA A 139 -15.02 11.63 3.93
C ALA A 139 -13.67 11.98 4.59
N HIS A 140 -12.98 10.99 5.15
CA HIS A 140 -11.68 11.17 5.80
C HIS A 140 -10.85 9.89 5.66
N PRO A 141 -10.15 9.70 4.54
CA PRO A 141 -9.39 8.49 4.23
C PRO A 141 -8.41 8.11 5.34
N VAL A 142 -8.20 6.81 5.54
CA VAL A 142 -7.36 6.29 6.64
C VAL A 142 -5.95 6.87 6.58
N LEU A 143 -5.35 6.93 5.39
CA LEU A 143 -4.01 7.50 5.24
C LEU A 143 -3.95 9.00 5.59
N ALA A 144 -5.01 9.76 5.32
CA ALA A 144 -5.08 11.17 5.71
C ALA A 144 -5.10 11.33 7.23
N GLN A 145 -5.91 10.53 7.94
CA GLN A 145 -5.92 10.47 9.41
C GLN A 145 -4.54 10.11 9.96
N MET A 146 -3.87 9.12 9.37
CA MET A 146 -2.52 8.71 9.76
C MET A 146 -1.49 9.83 9.53
N ALA A 147 -1.62 10.58 8.42
CA ALA A 147 -0.72 11.69 8.11
C ALA A 147 -0.82 12.84 9.13
N GLU A 148 -2.02 13.12 9.64
CA GLU A 148 -2.24 14.06 10.74
C GLU A 148 -1.52 13.61 12.02
N VAL A 149 -1.65 12.34 12.39
CA VAL A 149 -0.97 11.75 13.56
C VAL A 149 0.56 11.79 13.36
N ALA A 150 1.05 11.37 12.19
CA ALA A 150 2.47 11.35 11.87
C ALA A 150 3.08 12.75 11.93
N SER A 151 2.34 13.77 11.43
CA SER A 151 2.77 15.17 11.48
C SER A 151 2.79 15.70 12.90
N ALA A 152 1.75 15.43 13.70
CA ALA A 152 1.63 15.92 15.07
C ALA A 152 2.66 15.30 16.03
N ARG A 153 3.05 14.05 15.79
CA ARG A 153 3.95 13.29 16.68
C ARG A 153 5.37 13.13 16.16
N ASP A 154 5.62 13.56 14.92
CA ASP A 154 6.88 13.35 14.20
C ASP A 154 7.40 11.91 14.29
N ALA A 155 6.50 10.93 14.05
CA ALA A 155 6.73 9.52 14.25
C ALA A 155 6.15 8.68 13.10
N SER A 156 6.68 7.47 12.92
CA SER A 156 6.06 6.46 12.06
C SER A 156 4.72 6.04 12.65
N VAL A 157 3.75 5.76 11.78
CA VAL A 157 2.38 5.38 12.15
C VAL A 157 1.98 4.12 11.39
N ILE A 158 1.36 3.18 12.10
CA ILE A 158 0.82 1.93 11.52
C ILE A 158 -0.68 1.90 11.82
N ALA A 159 -1.49 1.63 10.80
CA ALA A 159 -2.91 1.40 11.00
C ALA A 159 -3.17 0.00 11.55
N VAL A 160 -4.10 -0.08 12.49
CA VAL A 160 -4.52 -1.34 13.11
C VAL A 160 -6.04 -1.41 13.20
N GLU A 161 -6.56 -2.63 13.19
CA GLU A 161 -7.96 -2.92 13.45
C GLU A 161 -8.10 -4.02 14.49
N GLU A 162 -9.23 -4.08 15.15
CA GLU A 162 -9.53 -5.14 16.09
C GLU A 162 -10.09 -6.37 15.34
N VAL A 163 -9.45 -7.54 15.54
CA VAL A 163 -9.87 -8.80 14.93
C VAL A 163 -10.26 -9.82 16.01
N PRO A 164 -11.11 -10.80 15.67
CA PRO A 164 -11.35 -11.94 16.55
C PRO A 164 -10.05 -12.63 16.93
N ARG A 165 -9.92 -13.02 18.21
CA ARG A 165 -8.68 -13.60 18.72
C ARG A 165 -8.24 -14.87 17.96
N GLU A 166 -9.20 -15.66 17.48
CA GLU A 166 -8.96 -16.86 16.66
C GLU A 166 -8.33 -16.55 15.29
N HIS A 167 -8.35 -15.29 14.84
CA HIS A 167 -7.77 -14.86 13.56
C HIS A 167 -6.38 -14.21 13.70
N THR A 168 -5.84 -14.09 14.92
CA THR A 168 -4.55 -13.42 15.15
C THR A 168 -3.37 -14.11 14.46
N ASP A 169 -3.50 -15.40 14.17
CA ASP A 169 -2.50 -16.18 13.43
C ASP A 169 -2.37 -15.84 11.93
N ARG A 170 -3.18 -14.89 11.46
CA ARG A 170 -3.17 -14.43 10.06
C ARG A 170 -2.46 -13.10 9.86
N TYR A 171 -2.22 -12.34 10.95
CA TYR A 171 -1.79 -10.94 10.92
C TYR A 171 -0.57 -10.70 11.81
N GLY A 172 0.15 -9.62 11.52
CA GLY A 172 1.02 -9.01 12.52
C GLY A 172 0.16 -8.39 13.63
N ILE A 173 0.40 -8.78 14.87
CA ILE A 173 -0.36 -8.28 16.03
C ILE A 173 0.51 -7.34 16.84
N VAL A 174 -0.04 -6.15 17.17
CA VAL A 174 0.66 -5.15 17.97
C VAL A 174 0.26 -5.23 19.43
N SER A 175 1.22 -5.00 20.34
CA SER A 175 0.93 -4.55 21.70
C SER A 175 1.18 -3.05 21.81
N ILE A 176 0.33 -2.37 22.55
CA ILE A 176 0.35 -0.91 22.69
C ILE A 176 0.54 -0.51 24.14
N GLU A 177 1.07 0.70 24.38
CA GLU A 177 1.13 1.27 25.71
C GLU A 177 -0.29 1.63 26.19
N PRO A 178 -0.57 1.52 27.50
CA PRO A 178 -1.81 2.04 28.09
C PRO A 178 -1.94 3.53 27.78
N GLY A 179 -3.17 3.98 27.55
CA GLY A 179 -3.45 5.39 27.26
C GLY A 179 -4.82 5.57 26.62
N GLU A 180 -5.23 6.80 26.45
CA GLU A 180 -6.47 7.19 25.80
C GLU A 180 -6.23 7.67 24.36
N GLY A 181 -7.29 7.64 23.54
CA GLY A 181 -7.30 8.12 22.16
C GLY A 181 -6.93 7.06 21.14
N ALA A 182 -7.18 7.39 19.87
CA ALA A 182 -7.01 6.49 18.72
C ALA A 182 -5.53 6.20 18.38
N ALA A 183 -4.61 7.14 18.64
CA ALA A 183 -3.19 7.00 18.37
C ALA A 183 -2.41 6.69 19.65
N ARG A 184 -1.88 5.47 19.75
CA ARG A 184 -1.12 4.97 20.89
C ARG A 184 0.25 4.45 20.47
N ARG A 185 1.19 4.46 21.40
CA ARG A 185 2.54 3.97 21.15
C ARG A 185 2.56 2.43 21.07
N ILE A 186 3.17 1.91 20.03
CA ILE A 186 3.40 0.47 19.88
C ILE A 186 4.59 0.07 20.76
N ARG A 187 4.42 -0.99 21.55
CA ARG A 187 5.48 -1.60 22.39
C ARG A 187 6.20 -2.72 21.65
N ALA A 188 5.43 -3.56 20.94
CA ALA A 188 5.96 -4.70 20.20
C ALA A 188 5.02 -5.10 19.08
N VAL A 189 5.58 -5.79 18.09
CA VAL A 189 4.86 -6.44 16.99
C VAL A 189 5.24 -7.92 17.00
N VAL A 190 4.26 -8.79 16.84
CA VAL A 190 4.46 -10.24 16.71
C VAL A 190 3.79 -10.72 15.44
N GLU A 191 4.57 -11.27 14.52
CA GLU A 191 4.05 -11.79 13.25
C GLU A 191 3.34 -13.12 13.47
N LYS A 192 2.07 -13.17 13.09
CA LYS A 192 1.19 -14.36 13.10
C LYS A 192 1.28 -15.19 14.38
N PRO A 193 1.06 -14.57 15.55
CA PRO A 193 1.13 -15.31 16.81
C PRO A 193 -0.02 -16.32 16.88
N ARG A 194 0.22 -17.44 17.52
CA ARG A 194 -0.87 -18.35 17.89
C ARG A 194 -1.91 -17.59 18.75
N PRO A 195 -3.21 -17.89 18.62
CA PRO A 195 -4.26 -17.18 19.34
C PRO A 195 -4.08 -17.12 20.87
N ASP A 196 -3.55 -18.21 21.45
CA ASP A 196 -3.24 -18.31 22.88
C ASP A 196 -2.04 -17.45 23.30
N MET A 197 -1.14 -17.11 22.36
CA MET A 197 0.08 -16.32 22.58
C MET A 197 -0.01 -14.88 22.07
N ALA A 198 -1.10 -14.52 21.41
CA ALA A 198 -1.26 -13.18 20.84
C ALA A 198 -1.27 -12.10 21.93
N PRO A 199 -0.42 -11.04 21.82
CA PRO A 199 -0.31 -10.01 22.85
C PRO A 199 -1.55 -9.13 22.95
N SER A 200 -2.36 -9.06 21.90
CA SER A 200 -3.63 -8.35 21.82
C SER A 200 -4.49 -8.91 20.68
N THR A 201 -5.57 -8.19 20.31
CA THR A 201 -6.40 -8.43 19.14
C THR A 201 -6.22 -7.35 18.07
N LEU A 202 -5.24 -6.46 18.22
CA LEU A 202 -4.97 -5.37 17.28
C LEU A 202 -4.08 -5.86 16.15
N ALA A 203 -4.70 -6.12 15.01
CA ALA A 203 -4.04 -6.57 13.79
C ALA A 203 -3.55 -5.38 12.95
N ILE A 204 -2.37 -5.50 12.37
CA ILE A 204 -1.86 -4.54 11.40
C ILE A 204 -2.67 -4.68 10.12
N VAL A 205 -3.22 -3.57 9.64
CA VAL A 205 -3.77 -3.45 8.30
C VAL A 205 -2.76 -2.78 7.37
N GLY A 206 -2.84 -3.03 6.09
CA GLY A 206 -1.84 -2.67 5.09
C GLY A 206 -1.64 -1.17 4.84
N ARG A 207 -1.60 -0.36 5.90
CA ARG A 207 -1.34 1.09 5.85
C ARG A 207 -0.26 1.47 6.84
N TYR A 208 0.82 2.09 6.32
CA TYR A 208 1.97 2.51 7.10
C TYR A 208 2.40 3.91 6.67
N ILE A 209 2.83 4.74 7.60
CA ILE A 209 3.65 5.93 7.35
C ILE A 209 4.98 5.70 8.05
N LEU A 210 6.06 5.71 7.30
CA LEU A 210 7.38 5.31 7.77
C LEU A 210 8.39 6.45 7.59
N SER A 211 9.31 6.55 8.53
CA SER A 211 10.50 7.37 8.35
C SER A 211 11.53 6.62 7.47
N PRO A 212 12.43 7.32 6.77
CA PRO A 212 13.44 6.67 5.91
C PRO A 212 14.41 5.77 6.69
N ARG A 213 14.50 5.89 8.01
CA ARG A 213 15.26 4.99 8.88
C ARG A 213 14.83 3.51 8.73
N ILE A 214 13.63 3.25 8.26
CA ILE A 214 13.15 1.88 8.01
C ILE A 214 14.07 1.14 7.03
N PHE A 215 14.66 1.83 6.06
CA PHE A 215 15.54 1.19 5.08
C PHE A 215 16.79 0.59 5.73
N ASP A 216 17.41 1.31 6.67
CA ASP A 216 18.58 0.81 7.40
C ASP A 216 18.23 -0.38 8.29
N LEU A 217 17.02 -0.38 8.87
CA LEU A 217 16.51 -1.49 9.66
C LEU A 217 16.23 -2.72 8.79
N LEU A 218 15.63 -2.53 7.59
CA LEU A 218 15.36 -3.61 6.66
C LEU A 218 16.65 -4.23 6.10
N GLU A 219 17.67 -3.43 5.82
CA GLU A 219 19.00 -3.92 5.40
C GLU A 219 19.68 -4.76 6.49
N ALA A 220 19.47 -4.42 7.76
CA ALA A 220 20.03 -5.15 8.90
C ALA A 220 19.17 -6.37 9.30
N THR A 221 17.95 -6.50 8.75
CA THR A 221 17.04 -7.59 9.11
C THR A 221 17.47 -8.90 8.43
N THR A 222 17.66 -9.93 9.22
CA THR A 222 17.89 -11.28 8.70
C THR A 222 16.58 -11.89 8.20
N PRO A 223 16.61 -12.63 7.06
CA PRO A 223 15.42 -13.31 6.57
C PRO A 223 14.79 -14.21 7.63
N GLY A 224 13.48 -14.10 7.78
CA GLY A 224 12.67 -14.91 8.69
C GLY A 224 12.28 -16.27 8.10
N ALA A 225 11.19 -16.84 8.60
CA ALA A 225 10.63 -18.10 8.09
C ALA A 225 10.31 -17.96 6.59
N GLY A 226 10.76 -18.92 5.77
CA GLY A 226 10.58 -18.90 4.32
C GLY A 226 11.58 -18.04 3.55
N GLY A 227 12.59 -17.44 4.20
CA GLY A 227 13.60 -16.58 3.55
C GLY A 227 13.09 -15.17 3.23
N GLU A 228 11.97 -14.75 3.80
CA GLU A 228 11.36 -13.44 3.57
C GLU A 228 11.85 -12.39 4.59
N ILE A 229 12.00 -11.15 4.12
CA ILE A 229 12.21 -9.97 4.94
C ILE A 229 10.82 -9.33 5.16
N GLN A 230 10.38 -9.36 6.39
CA GLN A 230 9.05 -8.86 6.79
C GLN A 230 9.16 -7.76 7.85
#